data_63df1355eba482e9befc2565179f6d29
#
_entry.id   63df1355eba482e9befc2565179f6d29
#
_cell.length_a   1.000
_cell.length_b   1.000
_cell.length_c   1.000
_cell.angle_alpha   90.00
_cell.angle_beta   90.00
_cell.angle_gamma   90.00
#
_symmetry.space_group_name_H-M   'P 1'
#
loop_
_entity.id
_entity.type
_entity.pdbx_description
1 polymer ?
#
loop_
_entity_poly.entity_id
_entity_poly.type
_entity_poly.pdbx_seq_one_letter_code
_entity_poly.pdbx_strand_id
1 'polypeptide(L)'
;MANDQVRLPDLGEGLTEATIVRWLVDVGDTVTADQIVAEVETAKATVELPTPHAGTVAALHAAEGDEVAVGTVVLTLGSSASSPTADDTEEADHADEGPDGSDVLVGYGTGRGRSRRRRGRTHRAPPPSQPARPRAKPPVRKLAKDLGVDLEALTGSGPDGRITRDDVRGAAQPGAQAGQPAAHAAPRSERSGDTDRREAVTGVRARIADHLSVAWREIPAASCWVECDASAMLAVRDELAVAHPDVKLTPLALVLRSCVVALRQVPQLNASFDAERREIVHHGRVDLGVATQTDRGLLVPVVRDAGGRSVLDLASEVERLAGEARSAALAPGELVGSTFTVSNVGAFGVDGGGPIINHPEAGILGVGRIARRPWVVDDAVVVRPVVQLTLSFDHRVCDGAEAARFLRRIADLVERPTLLLAH
;
A
#
# COMPACT_ATOMS: atom_id res chain seq x y z
N MET A 1 46.23 0.49 -16.53
CA MET A 1 45.58 -0.60 -15.79
C MET A 1 44.15 -0.15 -15.62
N ALA A 2 43.21 -0.82 -16.26
CA ALA A 2 41.81 -0.46 -16.12
C ALA A 2 41.33 -1.01 -14.76
N ASN A 3 40.92 -0.14 -13.85
CA ASN A 3 40.24 -0.54 -12.62
C ASN A 3 38.75 -0.65 -12.95
N ASP A 4 38.20 -1.84 -12.81
CA ASP A 4 36.76 -2.05 -12.99
C ASP A 4 35.99 -1.52 -11.76
N GLN A 5 35.02 -0.63 -12.02
CA GLN A 5 34.19 0.01 -10.99
C GLN A 5 32.85 -0.70 -10.88
N VAL A 6 32.54 -1.20 -9.69
CA VAL A 6 31.23 -1.73 -9.36
C VAL A 6 30.37 -0.60 -8.82
N ARG A 7 29.23 -0.37 -9.47
CA ARG A 7 28.27 0.66 -9.10
C ARG A 7 27.04 0.02 -8.50
N LEU A 8 26.39 0.74 -7.57
CA LEU A 8 25.10 0.32 -7.05
C LEU A 8 24.08 0.26 -8.22
N PRO A 9 23.58 -0.93 -8.60
CA PRO A 9 22.64 -1.06 -9.71
C PRO A 9 21.27 -0.48 -9.33
N ASP A 10 20.42 -0.28 -10.34
CA ASP A 10 19.00 -0.03 -10.11
C ASP A 10 18.36 -1.30 -9.53
N LEU A 11 17.98 -1.22 -8.25
CA LEU A 11 17.37 -2.33 -7.50
C LEU A 11 15.88 -2.50 -7.79
N GLY A 12 15.36 -1.78 -8.79
CA GLY A 12 13.97 -1.86 -9.26
C GLY A 12 13.03 -0.86 -8.57
N GLU A 13 11.84 -0.70 -9.17
CA GLU A 13 10.72 0.10 -8.64
C GLU A 13 11.00 1.58 -8.31
N GLY A 14 12.00 2.20 -9.01
CA GLY A 14 12.26 3.64 -8.87
C GLY A 14 12.94 4.04 -7.57
N LEU A 15 13.68 3.14 -6.93
CA LEU A 15 14.52 3.44 -5.77
C LEU A 15 15.70 4.31 -6.18
N THR A 16 15.94 5.40 -5.46
CA THR A 16 17.00 6.38 -5.75
C THR A 16 18.26 6.18 -4.92
N GLU A 17 18.17 5.44 -3.81
CA GLU A 17 19.23 5.24 -2.82
C GLU A 17 19.05 3.94 -2.05
N ALA A 18 20.15 3.40 -1.47
CA ALA A 18 20.15 2.25 -0.57
C ALA A 18 21.27 2.39 0.47
N THR A 19 21.11 1.78 1.64
CA THR A 19 22.09 1.79 2.73
C THR A 19 22.95 0.52 2.69
N ILE A 20 24.25 0.64 2.79
CA ILE A 20 25.14 -0.52 2.93
C ILE A 20 24.96 -1.11 4.34
N VAL A 21 24.38 -2.29 4.44
CA VAL A 21 24.18 -2.96 5.73
C VAL A 21 25.46 -3.62 6.21
N ARG A 22 26.09 -4.37 5.30
CA ARG A 22 27.31 -5.13 5.62
C ARG A 22 28.11 -5.41 4.35
N TRP A 23 29.43 -5.32 4.46
CA TRP A 23 30.36 -5.84 3.46
C TRP A 23 30.66 -7.33 3.72
N LEU A 24 30.66 -8.13 2.66
CA LEU A 24 30.99 -9.56 2.71
C LEU A 24 32.40 -9.83 2.21
N VAL A 25 33.13 -8.77 1.85
CA VAL A 25 34.51 -8.80 1.34
C VAL A 25 35.32 -7.64 1.92
N ASP A 26 36.61 -7.85 2.07
CA ASP A 26 37.56 -6.85 2.54
C ASP A 26 38.48 -6.39 1.39
N VAL A 27 39.14 -5.23 1.59
CA VAL A 27 40.16 -4.73 0.64
C VAL A 27 41.32 -5.71 0.59
N GLY A 28 41.60 -6.24 -0.61
CA GLY A 28 42.60 -7.28 -0.85
C GLY A 28 42.02 -8.65 -1.18
N ASP A 29 40.73 -8.86 -0.96
CA ASP A 29 40.06 -10.12 -1.29
C ASP A 29 39.92 -10.32 -2.80
N THR A 30 39.99 -11.56 -3.24
CA THR A 30 39.73 -11.93 -4.63
C THR A 30 38.28 -12.40 -4.78
N VAL A 31 37.54 -11.77 -5.70
CA VAL A 31 36.14 -12.08 -5.99
C VAL A 31 35.96 -12.61 -7.40
N THR A 32 35.00 -13.50 -7.56
CA THR A 32 34.56 -14.04 -8.87
C THR A 32 33.40 -13.22 -9.42
N ALA A 33 33.14 -13.30 -10.72
CA ALA A 33 31.94 -12.69 -11.29
C ALA A 33 30.69 -13.30 -10.63
N ASP A 34 29.66 -12.48 -10.41
CA ASP A 34 28.40 -12.80 -9.73
C ASP A 34 28.52 -13.18 -8.23
N GLN A 35 29.71 -13.04 -7.65
CA GLN A 35 29.86 -13.21 -6.20
C GLN A 35 29.22 -12.06 -5.45
N ILE A 36 28.48 -12.38 -4.37
CA ILE A 36 27.87 -11.39 -3.50
C ILE A 36 28.97 -10.70 -2.68
N VAL A 37 29.03 -9.36 -2.76
CA VAL A 37 30.08 -8.55 -2.12
C VAL A 37 29.55 -7.68 -0.98
N ALA A 38 28.26 -7.37 -0.96
CA ALA A 38 27.62 -6.62 0.13
C ALA A 38 26.14 -6.98 0.26
N GLU A 39 25.58 -6.69 1.44
CA GLU A 39 24.15 -6.62 1.68
C GLU A 39 23.76 -5.14 1.75
N VAL A 40 22.74 -4.75 0.98
CA VAL A 40 22.22 -3.39 0.94
C VAL A 40 20.74 -3.36 1.33
N GLU A 41 20.37 -2.41 2.18
CA GLU A 41 19.00 -2.20 2.61
C GLU A 41 18.37 -1.08 1.77
N THR A 42 17.23 -1.39 1.21
CA THR A 42 16.37 -0.42 0.52
C THR A 42 15.18 -0.09 1.41
N ALA A 43 14.37 0.91 1.05
CA ALA A 43 13.13 1.22 1.75
C ALA A 43 12.12 0.05 1.84
N LYS A 44 12.37 -1.08 1.12
CA LYS A 44 11.44 -2.22 1.03
C LYS A 44 12.02 -3.55 1.51
N ALA A 45 13.31 -3.80 1.31
CA ALA A 45 13.94 -5.07 1.65
C ALA A 45 15.46 -4.96 1.67
N THR A 46 16.12 -5.91 2.33
CA THR A 46 17.57 -6.15 2.19
C THR A 46 17.81 -6.96 0.94
N VAL A 47 18.72 -6.50 0.08
CA VAL A 47 19.06 -7.11 -1.21
C VAL A 47 20.56 -7.37 -1.24
N GLU A 48 20.95 -8.52 -1.80
CA GLU A 48 22.35 -8.88 -2.02
C GLU A 48 22.91 -8.19 -3.27
N LEU A 49 24.10 -7.59 -3.14
CA LEU A 49 24.81 -6.92 -4.22
C LEU A 49 25.87 -7.84 -4.82
N PRO A 50 25.69 -8.39 -6.05
CA PRO A 50 26.71 -9.17 -6.73
C PRO A 50 27.68 -8.25 -7.48
N THR A 51 28.94 -8.70 -7.64
CA THR A 51 29.92 -8.04 -8.51
C THR A 51 29.80 -8.54 -9.94
N PRO A 52 29.71 -7.65 -10.98
CA PRO A 52 29.63 -8.07 -12.38
C PRO A 52 30.96 -8.61 -12.95
N HIS A 53 32.08 -8.40 -12.24
CA HIS A 53 33.41 -8.76 -12.72
C HIS A 53 34.21 -9.49 -11.65
N ALA A 54 35.10 -10.38 -12.08
CA ALA A 54 36.11 -11.00 -11.22
C ALA A 54 37.31 -10.07 -11.07
N GLY A 55 37.91 -10.04 -9.88
CA GLY A 55 39.09 -9.20 -9.61
C GLY A 55 39.48 -9.21 -8.15
N THR A 56 40.50 -8.41 -7.80
CA THR A 56 40.87 -8.19 -6.40
C THR A 56 40.30 -6.86 -5.93
N VAL A 57 39.67 -6.83 -4.77
CA VAL A 57 39.09 -5.61 -4.18
C VAL A 57 40.21 -4.63 -3.88
N ALA A 58 40.25 -3.53 -4.64
CA ALA A 58 41.26 -2.48 -4.51
C ALA A 58 40.83 -1.40 -3.49
N ALA A 59 39.53 -1.05 -3.47
CA ALA A 59 38.97 -0.07 -2.52
C ALA A 59 37.47 -0.26 -2.36
N LEU A 60 36.96 -0.01 -1.13
CA LEU A 60 35.55 0.19 -0.80
C LEU A 60 35.31 1.70 -0.70
N HIS A 61 34.25 2.21 -1.31
CA HIS A 61 33.96 3.66 -1.39
C HIS A 61 32.82 4.11 -0.46
N ALA A 62 32.18 3.17 0.26
CA ALA A 62 31.16 3.45 1.26
C ALA A 62 31.43 2.60 2.51
N ALA A 63 31.13 3.13 3.69
CA ALA A 63 31.19 2.39 4.94
C ALA A 63 29.85 1.67 5.22
N GLU A 64 29.87 0.70 6.12
CA GLU A 64 28.62 0.12 6.65
C GLU A 64 27.81 1.21 7.37
N GLY A 65 26.52 1.29 7.06
CA GLY A 65 25.62 2.34 7.53
C GLY A 65 25.50 3.57 6.62
N ASP A 66 26.32 3.67 5.55
CA ASP A 66 26.24 4.81 4.62
C ASP A 66 25.08 4.62 3.62
N GLU A 67 24.38 5.72 3.37
CA GLU A 67 23.35 5.81 2.34
C GLU A 67 23.98 6.19 0.99
N VAL A 68 23.77 5.38 -0.03
CA VAL A 68 24.43 5.51 -1.33
C VAL A 68 23.38 5.61 -2.44
N ALA A 69 23.50 6.62 -3.31
CA ALA A 69 22.61 6.79 -4.46
C ALA A 69 22.86 5.74 -5.54
N VAL A 70 21.80 5.30 -6.23
CA VAL A 70 21.88 4.40 -7.39
C VAL A 70 22.81 4.97 -8.46
N GLY A 71 23.70 4.12 -9.00
CA GLY A 71 24.72 4.51 -9.99
C GLY A 71 26.05 5.00 -9.40
N THR A 72 26.14 5.20 -8.07
CA THR A 72 27.38 5.56 -7.40
C THR A 72 28.34 4.37 -7.34
N VAL A 73 29.64 4.63 -7.47
CA VAL A 73 30.68 3.60 -7.34
C VAL A 73 30.82 3.21 -5.88
N VAL A 74 30.59 1.92 -5.58
CA VAL A 74 30.68 1.39 -4.20
C VAL A 74 31.94 0.57 -3.97
N LEU A 75 32.50 -0.02 -5.03
CA LEU A 75 33.66 -0.90 -4.95
C LEU A 75 34.52 -0.72 -6.22
N THR A 76 35.86 -0.78 -6.07
CA THR A 76 36.80 -0.83 -7.21
C THR A 76 37.57 -2.12 -7.18
N LEU A 77 37.63 -2.80 -8.33
CA LEU A 77 38.39 -4.03 -8.53
C LEU A 77 39.71 -3.71 -9.29
N GLY A 78 40.78 -4.25 -8.79
CA GLY A 78 42.08 -4.25 -9.49
C GLY A 78 42.19 -5.45 -10.42
N SER A 79 42.83 -5.27 -11.61
CA SER A 79 43.09 -6.36 -12.53
C SER A 79 44.09 -7.34 -11.92
N SER A 80 43.69 -8.58 -11.70
CA SER A 80 44.62 -9.67 -11.38
C SER A 80 45.34 -10.12 -12.63
N ALA A 81 46.61 -9.74 -12.76
CA ALA A 81 47.51 -10.38 -13.71
C ALA A 81 48.12 -11.62 -13.07
N SER A 82 47.78 -12.77 -13.58
CA SER A 82 48.63 -13.93 -13.89
C SER A 82 47.93 -15.26 -13.67
N SER A 83 47.79 -15.96 -14.81
CA SER A 83 47.63 -17.42 -14.84
C SER A 83 48.94 -18.11 -14.41
N PRO A 84 48.93 -19.41 -14.01
CA PRO A 84 49.26 -20.41 -15.02
C PRO A 84 48.38 -21.68 -14.99
N THR A 85 48.03 -22.04 -16.23
CA THR A 85 48.10 -23.37 -16.92
C THR A 85 48.00 -24.67 -16.18
N ALA A 86 47.13 -25.49 -16.82
CA ALA A 86 47.18 -26.94 -17.09
C ALA A 86 46.73 -27.85 -15.94
N ASP A 87 46.04 -28.91 -16.14
CA ASP A 87 45.88 -29.81 -17.26
C ASP A 87 44.69 -30.76 -17.01
N ASP A 88 44.10 -31.15 -18.12
CA ASP A 88 43.50 -32.43 -18.49
C ASP A 88 42.58 -33.26 -17.59
N THR A 89 41.54 -33.63 -18.21
CA THR A 89 40.94 -34.88 -18.63
C THR A 89 39.68 -35.37 -17.98
N GLU A 90 38.79 -35.64 -18.93
CA GLU A 90 37.87 -36.76 -19.18
C GLU A 90 36.58 -36.90 -18.41
N GLU A 91 35.53 -36.73 -19.19
CA GLU A 91 34.52 -37.72 -19.63
C GLU A 91 33.78 -38.53 -18.59
N ALA A 92 32.48 -38.44 -18.64
CA ALA A 92 31.48 -39.43 -19.03
C ALA A 92 30.14 -39.11 -18.37
N ASP A 93 29.15 -38.75 -19.16
CA ASP A 93 28.06 -39.58 -19.66
C ASP A 93 27.35 -40.40 -18.60
N HIS A 94 26.13 -40.10 -18.30
CA HIS A 94 24.98 -40.98 -18.42
C HIS A 94 23.65 -40.27 -18.10
N ALA A 95 22.77 -40.42 -19.08
CA ALA A 95 21.32 -40.27 -19.05
C ALA A 95 20.69 -41.07 -17.89
N ASP A 96 19.54 -40.67 -17.36
CA ASP A 96 18.26 -41.23 -17.71
C ASP A 96 17.16 -40.87 -16.69
N GLU A 97 15.99 -40.70 -17.24
CA GLU A 97 14.64 -40.89 -16.72
C GLU A 97 14.09 -40.01 -15.58
N GLY A 98 13.04 -39.27 -15.97
CA GLY A 98 11.97 -38.83 -15.12
C GLY A 98 11.09 -40.01 -14.64
N PRO A 99 9.95 -39.79 -13.99
CA PRO A 99 8.84 -38.97 -14.47
C PRO A 99 7.98 -38.26 -13.39
N ASP A 100 7.05 -37.48 -13.90
CA ASP A 100 5.68 -37.25 -13.41
C ASP A 100 5.48 -36.33 -12.21
N GLY A 101 4.85 -35.24 -12.42
CA GLY A 101 3.42 -35.00 -12.56
C GLY A 101 2.91 -34.04 -11.51
N SER A 102 2.50 -32.89 -11.84
CA SER A 102 1.18 -32.34 -11.56
C SER A 102 1.08 -30.83 -11.83
N ASP A 103 0.19 -30.56 -12.72
CA ASP A 103 -0.59 -29.38 -13.01
C ASP A 103 -0.63 -28.27 -11.94
N VAL A 104 -0.35 -27.05 -12.34
CA VAL A 104 -1.17 -25.90 -11.98
C VAL A 104 -1.36 -25.01 -13.21
N LEU A 105 -2.58 -25.06 -13.70
CA LEU A 105 -3.20 -24.09 -14.58
C LEU A 105 -3.24 -22.71 -13.94
N VAL A 106 -2.86 -21.66 -14.64
CA VAL A 106 -3.76 -20.59 -15.06
C VAL A 106 -3.09 -19.78 -16.16
N GLY A 107 -3.67 -19.85 -17.35
CA GLY A 107 -3.34 -19.04 -18.48
C GLY A 107 -4.23 -17.82 -18.59
N TYR A 108 -3.77 -16.88 -19.39
CA TYR A 108 -4.46 -15.98 -20.33
C TYR A 108 -3.34 -15.30 -21.09
N GLY A 109 -3.31 -15.18 -22.37
CA GLY A 109 -4.20 -15.34 -23.46
C GLY A 109 -3.43 -14.91 -24.72
N THR A 110 -3.83 -15.46 -25.77
CA THR A 110 -3.28 -15.45 -27.13
C THR A 110 -3.26 -14.08 -27.80
N GLY A 111 -2.15 -13.79 -28.50
CA GLY A 111 -2.09 -12.74 -29.50
C GLY A 111 -0.98 -13.01 -30.51
N ARG A 112 -1.29 -13.70 -31.60
CA ARG A 112 -0.40 -13.89 -32.75
C ARG A 112 -0.18 -12.55 -33.48
N GLY A 113 1.04 -12.11 -33.62
CA GLY A 113 1.43 -11.00 -34.47
C GLY A 113 2.80 -11.22 -35.12
N ARG A 114 2.80 -11.39 -36.41
CA ARG A 114 3.91 -11.76 -37.31
C ARG A 114 5.12 -10.83 -37.21
N SER A 115 6.27 -11.41 -37.09
CA SER A 115 7.58 -10.78 -37.26
C SER A 115 7.78 -10.27 -38.71
N ARG A 116 8.15 -9.02 -38.88
CA ARG A 116 8.85 -8.52 -40.05
C ARG A 116 10.25 -8.04 -39.66
N ARG A 117 11.25 -8.78 -40.05
CA ARG A 117 12.64 -8.39 -40.06
C ARG A 117 12.82 -7.03 -40.77
N ARG A 118 13.49 -6.09 -40.11
CA ARG A 118 14.04 -4.92 -40.78
C ARG A 118 15.50 -4.77 -40.38
N ARG A 119 16.32 -4.76 -41.45
CA ARG A 119 17.78 -4.68 -41.50
C ARG A 119 18.31 -3.46 -40.74
N GLY A 120 19.49 -3.64 -40.14
CA GLY A 120 20.27 -2.63 -39.45
C GLY A 120 20.70 -1.48 -40.36
N ARG A 121 20.81 -0.33 -39.74
CA ARG A 121 21.42 0.86 -40.32
C ARG A 121 22.39 1.44 -39.29
N THR A 122 23.64 1.47 -39.70
CA THR A 122 24.82 1.98 -38.99
C THR A 122 24.66 3.44 -38.61
N HIS A 123 24.91 3.78 -37.36
CA HIS A 123 24.97 5.15 -36.85
C HIS A 123 26.30 5.79 -37.25
N ARG A 124 26.19 6.87 -38.03
CA ARG A 124 27.26 7.84 -38.30
C ARG A 124 27.04 9.03 -37.34
N ALA A 125 28.11 9.44 -36.68
CA ALA A 125 28.13 10.57 -35.74
C ALA A 125 27.70 11.90 -36.40
N PRO A 126 27.04 12.82 -35.69
CA PRO A 126 26.60 14.09 -36.21
C PRO A 126 27.72 15.14 -36.23
N PRO A 127 27.71 16.06 -37.23
CA PRO A 127 28.60 17.22 -37.27
C PRO A 127 28.14 18.37 -36.34
N PRO A 128 28.95 19.38 -36.10
CA PRO A 128 28.76 20.39 -35.04
C PRO A 128 27.57 21.31 -35.29
N SER A 129 26.97 21.77 -34.19
CA SER A 129 25.74 22.53 -34.05
C SER A 129 25.75 23.87 -34.76
N GLN A 130 24.80 24.05 -35.70
CA GLN A 130 24.34 25.35 -36.17
C GLN A 130 23.30 25.94 -35.16
N PRO A 131 23.13 27.28 -35.06
CA PRO A 131 22.19 27.89 -34.14
C PRO A 131 20.75 27.41 -34.42
N ALA A 132 20.05 27.06 -33.35
CA ALA A 132 18.72 26.45 -33.39
C ALA A 132 17.71 27.41 -34.06
N ARG A 133 17.14 27.02 -35.20
CA ARG A 133 16.03 27.74 -35.83
C ARG A 133 14.83 27.81 -34.90
N PRO A 134 14.13 28.99 -34.84
CA PRO A 134 13.01 29.20 -33.96
C PRO A 134 11.89 28.13 -34.17
N ARG A 135 11.45 27.48 -33.07
CA ARG A 135 10.46 26.41 -33.12
C ARG A 135 9.05 27.00 -33.16
N ALA A 136 8.48 27.15 -34.35
CA ALA A 136 7.09 27.58 -34.54
C ALA A 136 6.34 26.64 -35.49
N LYS A 137 5.06 26.39 -35.23
CA LYS A 137 4.18 25.58 -36.09
C LYS A 137 3.90 26.31 -37.42
N PRO A 138 3.61 25.63 -38.56
CA PRO A 138 3.35 26.26 -39.85
C PRO A 138 2.33 27.39 -39.82
N PRO A 139 1.18 27.32 -39.11
CA PRO A 139 0.23 28.41 -39.01
C PRO A 139 0.76 29.65 -38.29
N VAL A 140 1.71 29.50 -37.35
CA VAL A 140 2.36 30.59 -36.61
C VAL A 140 3.38 31.31 -37.50
N ARG A 141 4.13 30.54 -38.30
CA ARG A 141 5.09 31.08 -39.28
C ARG A 141 4.35 31.93 -40.36
N LYS A 142 3.17 31.46 -40.80
CA LYS A 142 2.36 32.20 -41.75
C LYS A 142 1.87 33.51 -41.12
N LEU A 143 1.34 33.49 -39.91
CA LEU A 143 0.89 34.66 -39.18
C LEU A 143 2.02 35.67 -38.95
N ALA A 144 3.23 35.21 -38.59
CA ALA A 144 4.39 36.08 -38.42
C ALA A 144 4.79 36.77 -39.74
N LYS A 145 4.74 36.03 -40.86
CA LYS A 145 5.00 36.58 -42.22
C LYS A 145 3.93 37.62 -42.60
N ASP A 146 2.67 37.32 -42.33
CA ASP A 146 1.54 38.21 -42.70
C ASP A 146 1.53 39.51 -41.84
N LEU A 147 2.11 39.46 -40.64
CA LEU A 147 2.20 40.62 -39.71
C LEU A 147 3.62 41.28 -39.73
N GLY A 148 4.54 40.83 -40.57
CA GLY A 148 5.91 41.40 -40.67
C GLY A 148 6.76 41.21 -39.41
N VAL A 149 6.51 40.18 -38.59
CA VAL A 149 7.21 39.90 -37.34
C VAL A 149 8.32 38.89 -37.55
N ASP A 150 9.55 39.24 -37.13
CA ASP A 150 10.71 38.34 -37.18
C ASP A 150 10.67 37.31 -36.03
N LEU A 151 10.58 36.04 -36.40
CA LEU A 151 10.54 34.92 -35.42
C LEU A 151 11.87 34.68 -34.74
N GLU A 152 12.98 35.16 -35.28
CA GLU A 152 14.31 34.98 -34.65
C GLU A 152 14.52 35.94 -33.47
N ALA A 153 13.77 37.06 -33.46
CA ALA A 153 13.77 38.04 -32.38
C ALA A 153 12.79 37.73 -31.26
N LEU A 154 11.99 36.66 -31.38
CA LEU A 154 10.96 36.31 -30.41
C LEU A 154 11.37 35.17 -29.47
N THR A 155 11.12 35.35 -28.17
CA THR A 155 11.18 34.28 -27.20
C THR A 155 9.80 33.61 -27.10
N GLY A 156 9.70 32.30 -27.40
CA GLY A 156 8.44 31.57 -27.37
C GLY A 156 7.96 31.31 -25.94
N SER A 157 6.68 31.61 -25.65
CA SER A 157 6.01 31.33 -24.36
C SER A 157 5.37 29.94 -24.25
N GLY A 158 5.36 29.17 -25.33
CA GLY A 158 4.78 27.82 -25.34
C GLY A 158 5.69 26.72 -24.77
N PRO A 159 5.17 25.47 -24.59
CA PRO A 159 5.94 24.34 -24.12
C PRO A 159 7.21 24.12 -24.96
N ASP A 160 8.33 23.82 -24.30
CA ASP A 160 9.67 23.65 -24.93
C ASP A 160 10.21 24.91 -25.64
N GLY A 161 9.81 26.13 -25.21
CA GLY A 161 10.26 27.38 -25.84
C GLY A 161 9.69 27.61 -27.23
N ARG A 162 8.53 27.05 -27.54
CA ARG A 162 7.89 27.15 -28.85
C ARG A 162 7.12 28.48 -28.99
N ILE A 163 7.31 29.16 -30.11
CA ILE A 163 6.59 30.42 -30.41
C ILE A 163 5.09 30.13 -30.68
N THR A 164 4.21 30.83 -29.98
CA THR A 164 2.77 30.74 -30.09
C THR A 164 2.18 31.84 -30.99
N ARG A 165 0.86 31.79 -31.29
CA ARG A 165 0.15 32.85 -32.05
C ARG A 165 0.09 34.14 -31.26
N ASP A 166 0.03 34.06 -29.94
CA ASP A 166 -0.10 35.22 -29.07
C ASP A 166 1.24 35.96 -28.92
N ASP A 167 2.36 35.25 -28.97
CA ASP A 167 3.69 35.86 -29.03
C ASP A 167 3.84 36.73 -30.31
N VAL A 168 3.40 36.22 -31.45
CA VAL A 168 3.48 36.91 -32.73
C VAL A 168 2.51 38.14 -32.74
N ARG A 169 1.31 38.04 -32.18
CA ARG A 169 0.38 39.13 -32.10
C ARG A 169 0.83 40.23 -31.15
N GLY A 170 1.43 39.83 -30.00
CA GLY A 170 2.00 40.77 -29.02
C GLY A 170 3.15 41.58 -29.62
N ALA A 171 3.97 40.97 -30.47
CA ALA A 171 5.07 41.67 -31.15
C ALA A 171 4.63 42.55 -32.34
N ALA A 172 3.44 42.32 -32.90
CA ALA A 172 2.91 43.09 -34.01
C ALA A 172 2.19 44.42 -33.60
N GLN A 173 2.02 44.66 -32.30
CA GLN A 173 1.42 45.90 -31.80
C GLN A 173 2.46 47.04 -31.81
N PRO A 174 2.22 48.20 -32.44
CA PRO A 174 3.17 49.31 -32.45
C PRO A 174 3.18 50.00 -31.09
N GLY A 175 4.25 49.80 -30.30
CA GLY A 175 4.40 50.49 -29.03
C GLY A 175 5.29 49.90 -27.94
N ALA A 176 6.13 48.89 -28.25
CA ALA A 176 7.07 48.37 -27.25
C ALA A 176 8.54 48.72 -27.59
N GLN A 177 8.92 49.97 -27.37
CA GLN A 177 10.32 50.36 -27.29
C GLN A 177 10.88 50.12 -25.87
N ALA A 178 12.08 49.60 -25.82
CA ALA A 178 12.85 49.36 -24.61
C ALA A 178 13.14 50.63 -23.83
N GLY A 179 13.03 50.59 -22.51
CA GLY A 179 13.62 51.60 -21.68
C GLY A 179 13.04 51.75 -20.28
N GLN A 180 13.78 51.28 -19.31
CA GLN A 180 13.88 51.74 -17.91
C GLN A 180 12.86 51.29 -16.85
N PRO A 181 13.33 50.95 -15.62
CA PRO A 181 12.49 50.52 -14.53
C PRO A 181 11.90 51.72 -13.80
N ALA A 182 10.60 51.90 -13.85
CA ALA A 182 9.88 52.83 -12.97
C ALA A 182 8.87 52.08 -12.13
N ALA A 183 9.07 52.17 -10.84
CA ALA A 183 8.11 51.84 -9.81
C ALA A 183 6.75 52.50 -10.06
N HIS A 184 5.71 51.72 -10.01
CA HIS A 184 4.39 51.93 -9.43
C HIS A 184 3.48 50.75 -9.89
N ALA A 185 3.64 49.61 -9.19
CA ALA A 185 2.66 48.58 -9.24
C ALA A 185 1.39 49.08 -8.52
N ALA A 186 0.32 49.32 -9.29
CA ALA A 186 -1.03 49.32 -8.73
C ALA A 186 -1.23 47.97 -8.02
N PRO A 187 -1.93 47.92 -6.90
CA PRO A 187 -2.12 46.65 -6.19
C PRO A 187 -2.92 45.74 -7.12
N ARG A 188 -2.23 44.69 -7.62
CA ARG A 188 -2.93 43.51 -8.08
C ARG A 188 -3.77 43.07 -6.90
N SER A 189 -5.10 43.08 -7.06
CA SER A 189 -5.97 42.40 -6.13
C SER A 189 -5.40 41.00 -5.95
N GLU A 190 -4.79 40.78 -4.80
CA GLU A 190 -4.45 39.45 -4.31
C GLU A 190 -5.77 38.68 -4.42
N ARG A 191 -5.85 37.79 -5.41
CA ARG A 191 -6.77 36.66 -5.31
C ARG A 191 -6.38 36.04 -4.01
N SER A 192 -7.24 36.20 -3.02
CA SER A 192 -7.15 35.57 -1.71
C SER A 192 -6.85 34.09 -1.95
N GLY A 193 -5.57 33.76 -1.84
CA GLY A 193 -4.98 32.58 -2.40
C GLY A 193 -5.49 31.36 -1.68
N ASP A 194 -5.61 30.39 -2.45
CA ASP A 194 -5.50 28.98 -2.11
C ASP A 194 -4.11 28.76 -1.48
N THR A 195 -3.95 29.20 -0.23
CA THR A 195 -2.74 28.93 0.56
C THR A 195 -3.00 27.63 1.30
N ASP A 196 -2.15 26.64 1.09
CA ASP A 196 -2.16 25.38 1.84
C ASP A 196 -2.31 25.64 3.32
N ARG A 197 -3.34 25.10 3.95
CA ARG A 197 -3.54 25.15 5.37
C ARG A 197 -2.70 24.04 6.01
N ARG A 198 -1.74 24.41 6.83
CA ARG A 198 -0.95 23.46 7.65
C ARG A 198 -1.55 23.38 9.04
N GLU A 199 -1.78 22.16 9.51
CA GLU A 199 -2.29 21.85 10.84
C GLU A 199 -1.30 20.94 11.57
N ALA A 200 -0.87 21.35 12.77
CA ALA A 200 -0.01 20.51 13.59
C ALA A 200 -0.82 19.33 14.16
N VAL A 201 -0.28 18.12 13.99
CA VAL A 201 -0.88 16.90 14.55
C VAL A 201 -0.39 16.72 15.97
N THR A 202 -1.29 16.87 16.96
CA THR A 202 -0.97 16.83 18.39
C THR A 202 -1.96 15.96 19.19
N GLY A 203 -1.64 15.63 20.43
CA GLY A 203 -2.53 14.96 21.38
C GLY A 203 -3.01 13.57 20.92
N VAL A 204 -4.31 13.33 20.98
CA VAL A 204 -4.91 12.04 20.60
C VAL A 204 -4.67 11.73 19.13
N ARG A 205 -4.74 12.73 18.25
CA ARG A 205 -4.55 12.54 16.81
C ARG A 205 -3.12 12.14 16.47
N ALA A 206 -2.12 12.65 17.18
CA ALA A 206 -0.74 12.22 17.01
C ALA A 206 -0.57 10.74 17.39
N ARG A 207 -1.10 10.33 18.54
CA ARG A 207 -1.06 8.91 18.96
C ARG A 207 -1.77 7.98 17.99
N ILE A 208 -2.91 8.39 17.42
CA ILE A 208 -3.61 7.63 16.38
C ILE A 208 -2.72 7.50 15.14
N ALA A 209 -2.10 8.59 14.69
CA ALA A 209 -1.22 8.58 13.52
C ALA A 209 -0.02 7.65 13.72
N ASP A 210 0.63 7.71 14.88
CA ASP A 210 1.75 6.84 15.23
C ASP A 210 1.32 5.36 15.26
N HIS A 211 0.21 5.06 15.96
CA HIS A 211 -0.33 3.70 16.05
C HIS A 211 -0.70 3.09 14.69
N LEU A 212 -1.39 3.85 13.85
CA LEU A 212 -1.74 3.41 12.50
C LEU A 212 -0.50 3.24 11.60
N SER A 213 0.51 4.09 11.78
CA SER A 213 1.77 3.98 11.03
C SER A 213 2.55 2.72 11.41
N VAL A 214 2.54 2.34 12.69
CA VAL A 214 3.11 1.06 13.16
C VAL A 214 2.31 -0.10 12.58
N ALA A 215 0.99 -0.11 12.74
CA ALA A 215 0.13 -1.17 12.23
C ALA A 215 0.33 -1.43 10.74
N TRP A 216 0.42 -0.37 9.94
CA TRP A 216 0.59 -0.47 8.49
C TRP A 216 1.96 -1.02 8.07
N ARG A 217 3.02 -0.67 8.79
CA ARG A 217 4.39 -1.13 8.47
C ARG A 217 4.67 -2.55 8.96
N GLU A 218 4.12 -2.92 10.13
CA GLU A 218 4.51 -4.16 10.79
C GLU A 218 3.60 -5.35 10.44
N ILE A 219 2.36 -5.10 10.01
CA ILE A 219 1.41 -6.16 9.72
C ILE A 219 1.26 -6.35 8.21
N PRO A 220 1.74 -7.45 7.62
CA PRO A 220 1.45 -7.82 6.24
C PRO A 220 -0.02 -8.27 6.14
N ALA A 221 -0.92 -7.30 6.05
CA ALA A 221 -2.36 -7.53 6.08
C ALA A 221 -2.89 -7.99 4.73
N ALA A 222 -3.74 -9.03 4.75
CA ALA A 222 -4.61 -9.39 3.64
C ALA A 222 -6.07 -9.14 4.01
N SER A 223 -6.97 -9.06 3.01
CA SER A 223 -8.40 -8.86 3.24
C SER A 223 -9.26 -9.77 2.38
N CYS A 224 -10.36 -10.24 2.94
CA CYS A 224 -11.42 -10.94 2.23
C CYS A 224 -12.78 -10.41 2.67
N TRP A 225 -13.83 -10.63 1.88
CA TRP A 225 -15.17 -10.15 2.18
C TRP A 225 -16.24 -11.13 1.73
N VAL A 226 -17.42 -10.99 2.32
CA VAL A 226 -18.64 -11.72 1.97
C VAL A 226 -19.84 -10.79 2.07
N GLU A 227 -20.79 -10.94 1.17
CA GLU A 227 -22.13 -10.37 1.32
C GLU A 227 -23.08 -11.45 1.83
N CYS A 228 -24.00 -11.08 2.74
CA CYS A 228 -24.99 -12.01 3.28
C CYS A 228 -26.35 -11.34 3.52
N ASP A 229 -27.41 -12.12 3.47
CA ASP A 229 -28.79 -11.70 3.77
C ASP A 229 -28.98 -11.50 5.27
N ALA A 230 -29.24 -10.28 5.68
CA ALA A 230 -29.46 -9.91 7.08
C ALA A 230 -30.94 -10.01 7.53
N SER A 231 -31.85 -10.50 6.69
CA SER A 231 -33.29 -10.50 6.97
C SER A 231 -33.64 -11.21 8.29
N ALA A 232 -33.08 -12.42 8.49
CA ALA A 232 -33.35 -13.18 9.70
C ALA A 232 -32.73 -12.54 10.95
N MET A 233 -31.52 -11.98 10.83
CA MET A 233 -30.88 -11.26 11.92
C MET A 233 -31.69 -10.02 12.34
N LEU A 234 -32.25 -9.28 11.38
CA LEU A 234 -33.09 -8.12 11.67
C LEU A 234 -34.40 -8.52 12.34
N ALA A 235 -35.03 -9.62 11.90
CA ALA A 235 -36.24 -10.14 12.54
C ALA A 235 -35.98 -10.51 13.99
N VAL A 236 -34.92 -11.27 14.28
CA VAL A 236 -34.53 -11.61 15.67
C VAL A 236 -34.21 -10.37 16.50
N ARG A 237 -33.52 -9.39 15.93
CA ARG A 237 -33.27 -8.12 16.60
C ARG A 237 -34.58 -7.42 16.99
N ASP A 238 -35.56 -7.36 16.08
CA ASP A 238 -36.84 -6.69 16.32
C ASP A 238 -37.65 -7.41 17.41
N GLU A 239 -37.68 -8.76 17.39
CA GLU A 239 -38.33 -9.56 18.44
C GLU A 239 -37.70 -9.32 19.82
N LEU A 240 -36.35 -9.37 19.89
CA LEU A 240 -35.63 -9.11 21.13
C LEU A 240 -35.83 -7.67 21.64
N ALA A 241 -35.88 -6.67 20.74
CA ALA A 241 -36.10 -5.28 21.11
C ALA A 241 -37.51 -5.05 21.69
N VAL A 242 -38.52 -5.77 21.22
CA VAL A 242 -39.86 -5.76 21.80
C VAL A 242 -39.87 -6.41 23.18
N ALA A 243 -39.14 -7.52 23.34
CA ALA A 243 -39.08 -8.24 24.63
C ALA A 243 -38.24 -7.52 25.68
N HIS A 244 -37.27 -6.68 25.24
CA HIS A 244 -36.34 -5.97 26.13
C HIS A 244 -36.27 -4.48 25.78
N PRO A 245 -37.35 -3.70 26.05
CA PRO A 245 -37.45 -2.29 25.64
C PRO A 245 -36.42 -1.37 26.30
N ASP A 246 -35.85 -1.78 27.43
CA ASP A 246 -34.84 -1.02 28.18
C ASP A 246 -33.43 -1.16 27.58
N VAL A 247 -33.22 -2.09 26.61
CA VAL A 247 -31.94 -2.33 25.95
C VAL A 247 -32.00 -1.80 24.52
N LYS A 248 -31.11 -0.89 24.20
CA LYS A 248 -30.94 -0.40 22.80
C LYS A 248 -30.28 -1.44 21.93
N LEU A 249 -31.06 -2.37 21.42
CA LEU A 249 -30.58 -3.47 20.63
C LEU A 249 -30.37 -3.05 19.16
N THR A 250 -29.11 -3.01 18.75
CA THR A 250 -28.71 -2.70 17.35
C THR A 250 -28.30 -3.99 16.61
N PRO A 251 -28.34 -4.03 15.27
CA PRO A 251 -27.82 -5.16 14.51
C PRO A 251 -26.35 -5.51 14.85
N LEU A 252 -25.56 -4.51 15.24
CA LEU A 252 -24.16 -4.70 15.61
C LEU A 252 -24.02 -5.68 16.79
N ALA A 253 -24.90 -5.67 17.78
CA ALA A 253 -24.82 -6.59 18.93
C ALA A 253 -24.88 -8.06 18.49
N LEU A 254 -25.74 -8.37 17.51
CA LEU A 254 -25.84 -9.73 16.94
C LEU A 254 -24.60 -10.09 16.12
N VAL A 255 -24.04 -9.13 15.38
CA VAL A 255 -22.75 -9.32 14.66
C VAL A 255 -21.61 -9.56 15.64
N LEU A 256 -21.53 -8.81 16.76
CA LEU A 256 -20.51 -9.01 17.80
C LEU A 256 -20.63 -10.41 18.44
N ARG A 257 -21.85 -10.86 18.73
CA ARG A 257 -22.05 -12.23 19.23
C ARG A 257 -21.64 -13.28 18.22
N SER A 258 -21.97 -13.07 16.94
CA SER A 258 -21.54 -13.95 15.84
C SER A 258 -20.02 -13.99 15.71
N CYS A 259 -19.37 -12.83 15.86
CA CYS A 259 -17.91 -12.70 15.87
C CYS A 259 -17.28 -13.50 17.01
N VAL A 260 -17.79 -13.38 18.23
CA VAL A 260 -17.33 -14.17 19.40
C VAL A 260 -17.40 -15.67 19.13
N VAL A 261 -18.52 -16.14 18.59
CA VAL A 261 -18.71 -17.57 18.26
C VAL A 261 -17.69 -18.01 17.19
N ALA A 262 -17.46 -17.19 16.18
CA ALA A 262 -16.50 -17.50 15.11
C ALA A 262 -15.04 -17.50 15.62
N LEU A 263 -14.66 -16.58 16.51
CA LEU A 263 -13.30 -16.52 17.12
C LEU A 263 -12.98 -17.78 17.94
N ARG A 264 -13.97 -18.38 18.59
CA ARG A 264 -13.78 -19.67 19.30
C ARG A 264 -13.50 -20.84 18.34
N GLN A 265 -13.98 -20.77 17.11
CA GLN A 265 -13.78 -21.80 16.08
C GLN A 265 -12.50 -21.55 15.24
N VAL A 266 -12.05 -20.32 15.18
CA VAL A 266 -10.83 -19.90 14.46
C VAL A 266 -9.95 -19.07 15.40
N PRO A 267 -9.29 -19.71 16.38
CA PRO A 267 -8.51 -19.02 17.42
C PRO A 267 -7.30 -18.27 16.88
N GLN A 268 -6.85 -18.53 15.64
CA GLN A 268 -5.80 -17.79 14.96
C GLN A 268 -6.13 -16.29 14.84
N LEU A 269 -7.41 -15.95 14.72
CA LEU A 269 -7.84 -14.54 14.64
C LEU A 269 -8.01 -13.90 16.03
N ASN A 270 -8.02 -14.70 17.12
CA ASN A 270 -7.97 -14.19 18.50
C ASN A 270 -6.53 -14.34 19.04
N ALA A 271 -5.57 -13.77 18.32
CA ALA A 271 -4.15 -13.91 18.58
C ALA A 271 -3.39 -12.63 18.28
N SER A 272 -2.11 -12.60 18.61
CA SER A 272 -1.15 -11.57 18.23
C SER A 272 0.17 -12.21 17.81
N PHE A 273 0.95 -11.51 16.98
CA PHE A 273 2.29 -11.93 16.58
C PHE A 273 3.34 -11.16 17.39
N ASP A 274 4.11 -11.87 18.19
CA ASP A 274 5.29 -11.33 18.89
C ASP A 274 6.48 -11.40 17.93
N ALA A 275 6.87 -10.26 17.37
CA ALA A 275 7.95 -10.17 16.39
C ALA A 275 9.34 -10.41 17.04
N GLU A 276 9.53 -10.02 18.30
CA GLU A 276 10.81 -10.20 19.01
C GLU A 276 11.09 -11.67 19.30
N ARG A 277 10.06 -12.40 19.78
CA ARG A 277 10.17 -13.83 20.08
C ARG A 277 9.87 -14.73 18.89
N ARG A 278 9.30 -14.17 17.82
CA ARG A 278 8.79 -14.90 16.64
C ARG A 278 7.77 -15.97 17.05
N GLU A 279 6.82 -15.58 17.90
CA GLU A 279 5.79 -16.44 18.45
C GLU A 279 4.39 -15.91 18.12
N ILE A 280 3.43 -16.82 17.95
CA ILE A 280 1.99 -16.49 17.89
C ILE A 280 1.42 -16.68 19.28
N VAL A 281 0.87 -15.63 19.86
CA VAL A 281 0.24 -15.65 21.18
C VAL A 281 -1.29 -15.77 20.99
N HIS A 282 -1.85 -16.94 21.25
CA HIS A 282 -3.29 -17.16 21.24
C HIS A 282 -3.91 -16.71 22.56
N HIS A 283 -4.91 -15.80 22.48
CA HIS A 283 -5.58 -15.27 23.67
C HIS A 283 -6.66 -16.24 24.17
N GLY A 284 -6.64 -16.56 25.47
CA GLY A 284 -7.58 -17.49 26.09
C GLY A 284 -8.98 -16.92 26.29
N ARG A 285 -9.14 -15.59 26.24
CA ARG A 285 -10.43 -14.88 26.33
C ARG A 285 -10.60 -13.97 25.13
N VAL A 286 -11.82 -13.56 24.88
CA VAL A 286 -12.16 -12.64 23.78
C VAL A 286 -12.50 -11.28 24.38
N ASP A 287 -11.61 -10.31 24.21
CA ASP A 287 -11.80 -8.91 24.56
C ASP A 287 -12.01 -8.13 23.26
N LEU A 288 -13.26 -7.71 22.97
CA LEU A 288 -13.62 -7.09 21.69
C LEU A 288 -13.40 -5.57 21.71
N GLY A 289 -12.52 -5.08 20.83
CA GLY A 289 -12.46 -3.67 20.48
C GLY A 289 -13.66 -3.27 19.60
N VAL A 290 -14.32 -2.18 19.90
CA VAL A 290 -15.43 -1.65 19.08
C VAL A 290 -15.09 -0.24 18.62
N ALA A 291 -14.72 -0.09 17.36
CA ALA A 291 -14.32 1.20 16.79
C ALA A 291 -15.46 2.22 16.89
N THR A 292 -15.23 3.31 17.60
CA THR A 292 -16.22 4.34 17.93
C THR A 292 -15.71 5.71 17.50
N GLN A 293 -16.44 6.39 16.59
CA GLN A 293 -16.14 7.76 16.19
C GLN A 293 -16.51 8.76 17.28
N THR A 294 -15.59 9.68 17.56
CA THR A 294 -15.79 10.79 18.50
C THR A 294 -15.28 12.11 17.87
N ASP A 295 -15.60 13.24 18.46
CA ASP A 295 -15.12 14.56 18.03
C ASP A 295 -13.59 14.70 18.14
N ARG A 296 -12.97 13.86 18.99
CA ARG A 296 -11.51 13.82 19.20
C ARG A 296 -10.78 12.85 18.27
N GLY A 297 -11.51 12.10 17.44
CA GLY A 297 -11.00 11.06 16.56
C GLY A 297 -11.63 9.69 16.84
N LEU A 298 -11.10 8.67 16.17
CA LEU A 298 -11.52 7.28 16.31
C LEU A 298 -10.91 6.69 17.59
N LEU A 299 -11.75 6.19 18.48
CA LEU A 299 -11.36 5.44 19.68
C LEU A 299 -11.83 3.99 19.56
N VAL A 300 -11.12 3.08 20.23
CA VAL A 300 -11.47 1.65 20.24
C VAL A 300 -11.67 1.19 21.69
N PRO A 301 -12.83 1.50 22.31
CA PRO A 301 -13.16 0.95 23.61
C PRO A 301 -13.32 -0.57 23.56
N VAL A 302 -13.04 -1.24 24.67
CA VAL A 302 -12.91 -2.70 24.76
C VAL A 302 -14.01 -3.31 25.61
N VAL A 303 -14.84 -4.14 25.01
CA VAL A 303 -15.80 -5.01 25.70
C VAL A 303 -15.02 -6.20 26.27
N ARG A 304 -14.81 -6.20 27.59
CA ARG A 304 -14.09 -7.26 28.28
C ARG A 304 -14.91 -8.53 28.38
N ASP A 305 -14.23 -9.68 28.26
CA ASP A 305 -14.80 -11.01 28.36
C ASP A 305 -16.10 -11.16 27.54
N ALA A 306 -16.04 -10.72 26.29
CA ALA A 306 -17.17 -10.82 25.35
C ALA A 306 -17.62 -12.28 25.15
N GLY A 307 -16.73 -13.23 25.42
CA GLY A 307 -16.99 -14.65 25.37
C GLY A 307 -18.14 -15.11 26.27
N GLY A 308 -18.22 -14.56 27.47
CA GLY A 308 -19.25 -14.91 28.48
C GLY A 308 -20.55 -14.12 28.37
N ARG A 309 -20.62 -13.08 27.50
CA ARG A 309 -21.74 -12.15 27.45
C ARG A 309 -22.87 -12.60 26.51
N SER A 310 -24.10 -12.39 26.90
CA SER A 310 -25.26 -12.52 26.02
C SER A 310 -25.31 -11.38 24.97
N VAL A 311 -26.20 -11.51 23.99
CA VAL A 311 -26.45 -10.43 23.01
C VAL A 311 -26.90 -9.13 23.68
N LEU A 312 -27.76 -9.26 24.75
CA LEU A 312 -28.26 -8.10 25.48
C LEU A 312 -27.16 -7.42 26.30
N ASP A 313 -26.28 -8.21 26.95
CA ASP A 313 -25.13 -7.67 27.67
C ASP A 313 -24.16 -6.96 26.76
N LEU A 314 -23.90 -7.54 25.55
CA LEU A 314 -23.06 -6.91 24.53
C LEU A 314 -23.69 -5.59 24.06
N ALA A 315 -25.01 -5.56 23.83
CA ALA A 315 -25.72 -4.36 23.41
C ALA A 315 -25.59 -3.23 24.44
N SER A 316 -25.87 -3.55 25.71
CA SER A 316 -25.82 -2.59 26.83
C SER A 316 -24.41 -2.05 27.05
N GLU A 317 -23.40 -2.93 27.00
CA GLU A 317 -21.99 -2.55 27.20
C GLU A 317 -21.45 -1.70 26.05
N VAL A 318 -21.78 -2.04 24.81
CA VAL A 318 -21.38 -1.24 23.64
C VAL A 318 -22.03 0.15 23.70
N GLU A 319 -23.29 0.27 24.10
CA GLU A 319 -23.94 1.56 24.25
C GLU A 319 -23.30 2.41 25.35
N ARG A 320 -22.99 1.82 26.52
CA ARG A 320 -22.25 2.48 27.61
C ARG A 320 -20.92 3.00 27.13
N LEU A 321 -20.08 2.10 26.59
CA LEU A 321 -18.74 2.43 26.10
C LEU A 321 -18.77 3.51 25.01
N ALA A 322 -19.69 3.41 24.06
CA ALA A 322 -19.82 4.41 22.99
C ALA A 322 -20.29 5.77 23.53
N GLY A 323 -21.17 5.79 24.55
CA GLY A 323 -21.60 7.01 25.25
C GLY A 323 -20.44 7.69 25.98
N GLU A 324 -19.68 6.92 26.74
CA GLU A 324 -18.52 7.40 27.51
C GLU A 324 -17.37 7.82 26.59
N ALA A 325 -17.17 7.14 25.44
CA ALA A 325 -16.21 7.56 24.42
C ALA A 325 -16.51 8.96 23.89
N ARG A 326 -17.78 9.26 23.58
CA ARG A 326 -18.21 10.56 23.07
C ARG A 326 -18.13 11.65 24.13
N SER A 327 -18.50 11.34 25.38
CA SER A 327 -18.43 12.28 26.51
C SER A 327 -17.05 12.43 27.13
N ALA A 328 -16.04 11.71 26.61
CA ALA A 328 -14.68 11.69 27.13
C ALA A 328 -14.55 11.12 28.57
N ALA A 329 -15.47 10.27 28.99
CA ALA A 329 -15.52 9.69 30.32
C ALA A 329 -14.85 8.29 30.43
N LEU A 330 -14.40 7.69 29.30
CA LEU A 330 -13.72 6.39 29.31
C LEU A 330 -12.45 6.41 30.17
N ALA A 331 -12.30 5.40 31.00
CA ALA A 331 -11.05 5.16 31.70
C ALA A 331 -9.96 4.68 30.73
N PRO A 332 -8.68 5.05 30.93
CA PRO A 332 -7.58 4.63 30.04
C PRO A 332 -7.50 3.10 29.85
N GLY A 333 -7.82 2.33 30.90
CA GLY A 333 -7.84 0.87 30.83
C GLY A 333 -8.91 0.28 29.91
N GLU A 334 -9.92 1.04 29.52
CA GLU A 334 -10.98 0.61 28.62
C GLU A 334 -10.63 0.81 27.14
N LEU A 335 -9.48 1.42 26.85
CA LEU A 335 -8.98 1.70 25.49
C LEU A 335 -7.82 0.79 25.07
N VAL A 336 -7.42 -0.18 25.88
CA VAL A 336 -6.25 -1.02 25.63
C VAL A 336 -6.57 -2.49 25.86
N GLY A 337 -5.84 -3.39 25.18
CA GLY A 337 -5.86 -4.83 25.42
C GLY A 337 -7.07 -5.54 24.83
N SER A 338 -7.62 -5.05 23.72
CA SER A 338 -8.49 -5.83 22.85
C SER A 338 -7.69 -6.95 22.16
N THR A 339 -8.39 -8.04 21.86
CA THR A 339 -7.80 -9.22 21.20
C THR A 339 -8.28 -9.37 19.76
N PHE A 340 -9.36 -8.68 19.42
CA PHE A 340 -9.94 -8.57 18.08
C PHE A 340 -10.82 -7.32 18.01
N THR A 341 -10.81 -6.61 16.90
CA THR A 341 -11.58 -5.37 16.75
C THR A 341 -12.72 -5.53 15.74
N VAL A 342 -13.84 -4.83 15.99
CA VAL A 342 -14.95 -4.69 15.04
C VAL A 342 -15.16 -3.22 14.72
N SER A 343 -15.17 -2.89 13.42
CA SER A 343 -15.38 -1.53 12.89
C SER A 343 -16.66 -1.45 12.09
N ASN A 344 -17.65 -0.68 12.57
CA ASN A 344 -18.94 -0.49 11.89
C ASN A 344 -18.92 0.80 11.05
N VAL A 345 -18.52 0.69 9.78
CA VAL A 345 -18.56 1.80 8.81
C VAL A 345 -19.94 2.00 8.20
N GLY A 346 -20.83 1.00 8.36
CA GLY A 346 -22.20 1.06 7.86
C GLY A 346 -23.03 2.18 8.49
N ALA A 347 -22.71 2.58 9.72
CA ALA A 347 -23.32 3.72 10.39
C ALA A 347 -23.14 5.05 9.62
N PHE A 348 -22.13 5.15 8.77
CA PHE A 348 -21.84 6.31 7.91
C PHE A 348 -22.39 6.15 6.48
N GLY A 349 -23.18 5.10 6.22
CA GLY A 349 -23.77 4.84 4.91
C GLY A 349 -22.83 4.17 3.91
N VAL A 350 -21.68 3.67 4.34
CA VAL A 350 -20.67 3.01 3.49
C VAL A 350 -20.96 1.52 3.38
N ASP A 351 -20.87 0.97 2.16
CA ASP A 351 -21.18 -0.44 1.88
C ASP A 351 -20.17 -1.42 2.49
N GLY A 352 -18.91 -1.02 2.59
CA GLY A 352 -17.82 -1.83 3.14
C GLY A 352 -16.48 -1.13 2.96
N GLY A 353 -15.41 -1.79 3.36
CA GLY A 353 -14.04 -1.29 3.25
C GLY A 353 -13.06 -2.24 3.92
N GLY A 354 -11.76 -2.13 3.61
CA GLY A 354 -10.69 -2.86 4.29
C GLY A 354 -10.21 -2.04 5.49
N PRO A 355 -10.60 -2.39 6.72
CA PRO A 355 -10.11 -1.68 7.91
C PRO A 355 -8.65 -2.01 8.18
N ILE A 356 -7.89 -1.04 8.72
CA ILE A 356 -6.53 -1.26 9.22
C ILE A 356 -6.62 -2.02 10.53
N ILE A 357 -5.80 -3.06 10.68
CA ILE A 357 -5.77 -3.89 11.90
C ILE A 357 -5.30 -3.04 13.09
N ASN A 358 -5.94 -3.22 14.23
CA ASN A 358 -5.57 -2.55 15.47
C ASN A 358 -4.39 -3.30 16.11
N HIS A 359 -3.17 -2.85 15.82
CA HIS A 359 -1.94 -3.49 16.33
C HIS A 359 -1.97 -3.63 17.87
N PRO A 360 -1.60 -4.80 18.47
CA PRO A 360 -0.96 -5.98 17.85
C PRO A 360 -1.95 -7.12 17.50
N GLU A 361 -3.23 -6.85 17.31
CA GLU A 361 -4.24 -7.87 17.01
C GLU A 361 -3.97 -8.57 15.68
N ALA A 362 -4.42 -9.83 15.54
CA ALA A 362 -4.29 -10.59 14.30
C ALA A 362 -5.40 -10.28 13.27
N GLY A 363 -6.45 -9.56 13.65
CA GLY A 363 -7.53 -9.27 12.70
C GLY A 363 -8.54 -8.23 13.15
N ILE A 364 -9.26 -7.69 12.17
CA ILE A 364 -10.34 -6.72 12.37
C ILE A 364 -11.49 -7.00 11.39
N LEU A 365 -12.72 -6.99 11.92
CA LEU A 365 -13.95 -7.14 11.12
C LEU A 365 -14.52 -5.77 10.78
N GLY A 366 -14.66 -5.47 9.49
CA GLY A 366 -15.43 -4.34 8.97
C GLY A 366 -16.87 -4.74 8.72
N VAL A 367 -17.82 -3.96 9.24
CA VAL A 367 -19.26 -4.14 9.03
C VAL A 367 -19.77 -2.98 8.18
N GLY A 368 -20.28 -3.30 7.00
CA GLY A 368 -20.88 -2.33 6.08
C GLY A 368 -22.31 -1.98 6.45
N ARG A 369 -22.92 -1.06 5.68
CA ARG A 369 -24.33 -0.74 5.86
C ARG A 369 -25.23 -1.91 5.45
N ILE A 370 -26.31 -2.09 6.17
CA ILE A 370 -27.39 -2.97 5.75
C ILE A 370 -28.27 -2.20 4.75
N ALA A 371 -28.27 -2.64 3.50
CA ALA A 371 -29.00 -1.97 2.42
C ALA A 371 -29.89 -2.95 1.66
N ARG A 372 -31.02 -2.47 1.16
CA ARG A 372 -31.88 -3.28 0.28
C ARG A 372 -31.21 -3.49 -1.07
N ARG A 373 -30.99 -4.77 -1.43
CA ARG A 373 -30.33 -5.16 -2.69
C ARG A 373 -31.11 -6.30 -3.37
N PRO A 374 -30.98 -6.47 -4.71
CA PRO A 374 -31.44 -7.66 -5.38
C PRO A 374 -30.65 -8.87 -4.86
N TRP A 375 -31.34 -9.94 -4.54
CA TRP A 375 -30.77 -11.16 -3.99
C TRP A 375 -31.47 -12.38 -4.58
N VAL A 376 -30.74 -13.45 -4.84
CA VAL A 376 -31.32 -14.67 -5.37
C VAL A 376 -31.78 -15.57 -4.21
N VAL A 377 -33.07 -15.91 -4.20
CA VAL A 377 -33.69 -16.85 -3.26
C VAL A 377 -34.57 -17.79 -4.06
N ASP A 378 -34.35 -19.08 -3.95
CA ASP A 378 -35.13 -20.15 -4.68
C ASP A 378 -35.28 -19.83 -6.19
N ASP A 379 -34.15 -19.51 -6.84
CA ASP A 379 -34.05 -19.14 -8.26
C ASP A 379 -34.80 -17.85 -8.68
N ALA A 380 -35.35 -17.09 -7.73
CA ALA A 380 -36.01 -15.81 -7.97
C ALA A 380 -35.17 -14.64 -7.45
N VAL A 381 -35.16 -13.53 -8.20
CA VAL A 381 -34.54 -12.28 -7.73
C VAL A 381 -35.56 -11.54 -6.83
N VAL A 382 -35.20 -11.39 -5.58
CA VAL A 382 -36.02 -10.70 -4.57
C VAL A 382 -35.24 -9.55 -3.94
N VAL A 383 -35.91 -8.63 -3.27
CA VAL A 383 -35.25 -7.56 -2.53
C VAL A 383 -35.00 -8.01 -1.10
N ARG A 384 -33.72 -8.02 -0.69
CA ARG A 384 -33.27 -8.38 0.67
C ARG A 384 -32.42 -7.28 1.31
N PRO A 385 -32.46 -7.13 2.63
CA PRO A 385 -31.47 -6.35 3.35
C PRO A 385 -30.14 -7.15 3.36
N VAL A 386 -29.13 -6.63 2.69
CA VAL A 386 -27.82 -7.28 2.53
C VAL A 386 -26.77 -6.47 3.25
N VAL A 387 -25.86 -7.14 3.93
CA VAL A 387 -24.69 -6.54 4.58
C VAL A 387 -23.42 -7.13 4.00
N GLN A 388 -22.41 -6.27 3.77
CA GLN A 388 -21.07 -6.70 3.47
C GLN A 388 -20.25 -6.76 4.76
N LEU A 389 -19.60 -7.88 4.98
CA LEU A 389 -18.63 -8.12 6.04
C LEU A 389 -17.24 -8.23 5.40
N THR A 390 -16.26 -7.50 5.92
CA THR A 390 -14.87 -7.51 5.45
C THR A 390 -13.97 -7.88 6.61
N LEU A 391 -13.08 -8.85 6.42
CA LEU A 391 -12.04 -9.19 7.37
C LEU A 391 -10.69 -8.74 6.82
N SER A 392 -9.95 -7.93 7.59
CA SER A 392 -8.51 -7.76 7.41
C SER A 392 -7.78 -8.57 8.47
N PHE A 393 -6.73 -9.30 8.08
CA PHE A 393 -6.02 -10.22 8.96
C PHE A 393 -4.51 -10.22 8.70
N ASP A 394 -3.73 -10.49 9.75
CA ASP A 394 -2.28 -10.65 9.69
C ASP A 394 -1.92 -11.98 9.03
N HIS A 395 -1.32 -11.92 7.84
CA HIS A 395 -1.01 -13.12 7.06
C HIS A 395 0.18 -13.93 7.63
N ARG A 396 0.82 -13.47 8.71
CA ARG A 396 1.80 -14.25 9.49
C ARG A 396 1.14 -15.19 10.49
N VAL A 397 -0.11 -14.89 10.89
CA VAL A 397 -0.85 -15.59 11.96
C VAL A 397 -1.98 -16.43 11.40
N CYS A 398 -2.62 -15.97 10.34
CA CYS A 398 -3.81 -16.57 9.74
C CYS A 398 -3.66 -16.58 8.22
N ASP A 399 -3.96 -17.68 7.56
CA ASP A 399 -4.00 -17.73 6.11
C ASP A 399 -5.43 -17.62 5.55
N GLY A 400 -5.53 -17.66 4.20
CA GLY A 400 -6.80 -17.44 3.51
C GLY A 400 -7.88 -18.46 3.84
N ALA A 401 -7.52 -19.68 4.23
CA ALA A 401 -8.48 -20.72 4.56
C ALA A 401 -9.14 -20.50 5.92
N GLU A 402 -8.35 -20.10 6.93
CA GLU A 402 -8.86 -19.71 8.25
C GLU A 402 -9.71 -18.45 8.15
N ALA A 403 -9.22 -17.42 7.45
CA ALA A 403 -9.91 -16.16 7.24
C ALA A 403 -11.28 -16.37 6.56
N ALA A 404 -11.33 -17.20 5.51
CA ALA A 404 -12.57 -17.52 4.82
C ALA A 404 -13.55 -18.30 5.72
N ARG A 405 -13.07 -19.28 6.50
CA ARG A 405 -13.91 -20.04 7.45
C ARG A 405 -14.52 -19.13 8.51
N PHE A 406 -13.72 -18.23 9.08
CA PHE A 406 -14.18 -17.25 10.07
C PHE A 406 -15.28 -16.35 9.51
N LEU A 407 -15.01 -15.74 8.35
CA LEU A 407 -15.92 -14.79 7.73
C LEU A 407 -17.23 -15.47 7.28
N ARG A 408 -17.13 -16.68 6.66
CA ARG A 408 -18.30 -17.47 6.31
C ARG A 408 -19.11 -17.86 7.55
N ARG A 409 -18.44 -18.23 8.66
CA ARG A 409 -19.16 -18.55 9.92
C ARG A 409 -19.97 -17.37 10.45
N ILE A 410 -19.43 -16.16 10.42
CA ILE A 410 -20.19 -14.96 10.84
C ILE A 410 -21.39 -14.77 9.91
N ALA A 411 -21.19 -14.87 8.58
CA ALA A 411 -22.25 -14.71 7.62
C ALA A 411 -23.36 -15.77 7.82
N ASP A 412 -23.02 -17.04 8.07
CA ASP A 412 -23.99 -18.10 8.42
C ASP A 412 -24.81 -17.77 9.66
N LEU A 413 -24.21 -17.15 10.68
CA LEU A 413 -24.89 -16.73 11.90
C LEU A 413 -25.76 -15.48 11.68
N VAL A 414 -25.41 -14.61 10.76
CA VAL A 414 -26.24 -13.49 10.31
C VAL A 414 -27.45 -13.98 9.54
N GLU A 415 -27.25 -14.91 8.60
CA GLU A 415 -28.32 -15.50 7.79
C GLU A 415 -29.23 -16.46 8.60
N ARG A 416 -28.69 -17.08 9.66
CA ARG A 416 -29.38 -18.05 10.52
C ARG A 416 -29.07 -17.80 12.00
N PRO A 417 -29.57 -16.70 12.59
CA PRO A 417 -29.23 -16.29 13.96
C PRO A 417 -29.69 -17.27 15.05
N THR A 418 -30.63 -18.16 14.75
CA THR A 418 -31.03 -19.24 15.67
C THR A 418 -29.90 -20.20 16.01
N LEU A 419 -28.88 -20.29 15.15
CA LEU A 419 -27.68 -21.08 15.44
C LEU A 419 -26.86 -20.51 16.61
N LEU A 420 -27.06 -19.26 17.01
CA LEU A 420 -26.45 -18.67 18.20
C LEU A 420 -26.92 -19.32 19.51
N LEU A 421 -28.11 -19.97 19.50
CA LEU A 421 -28.65 -20.67 20.67
C LEU A 421 -27.82 -21.91 21.06
N ALA A 422 -27.00 -22.41 20.17
CA ALA A 422 -26.12 -23.57 20.40
C ALA A 422 -24.75 -23.18 21.02
N HIS A 423 -24.56 -21.88 21.31
CA HIS A 423 -23.23 -21.38 21.73
C HIS A 423 -23.27 -20.46 22.95
#